data_acc482b3ff035825fb6505810c3007e5
#
_entry.id   acc482b3ff035825fb6505810c3007e5
#
_cell.length_a   1.000
_cell.length_b   1.000
_cell.length_c   1.000
_cell.angle_alpha   90.00
_cell.angle_beta   90.00
_cell.angle_gamma   90.00
#
_symmetry.space_group_name_H-M   'P 1'
#
loop_
_entity.id
_entity.type
_entity.pdbx_description
1 polymer ?
#
loop_
_entity_poly.entity_id
_entity_poly.type
_entity_poly.pdbx_seq_one_letter_code
_entity_poly.pdbx_strand_id
1 'polypeptide(L)'
;MSDSFGSRLLPVLGLILAVMISPRLAYAQVTNGDSTWAVIDVISAINSAIEKSKDGVELREKVVRRFSECSLMYGALFKLASNTEAKKNYFHAQEATLEVQSTIAQPLQLERYKEIEEGAKKSVAKMLDVMKRNGEKELAPFFRSCKYLNELKEVNNAVRELSLE
;
A
#
# COMPACT_ATOMS: atom_id res chain seq x y z
N MET A 1 -20.97 -32.05 -44.45
CA MET A 1 -19.89 -31.05 -44.40
C MET A 1 -20.03 -30.34 -43.06
N SER A 2 -19.23 -30.78 -42.13
CA SER A 2 -19.26 -30.39 -40.71
C SER A 2 -18.02 -29.53 -40.46
N ASP A 3 -18.22 -28.23 -40.27
CA ASP A 3 -17.10 -27.34 -39.91
C ASP A 3 -16.98 -27.24 -38.39
N SER A 4 -15.92 -27.88 -37.95
CA SER A 4 -15.43 -27.87 -36.60
C SER A 4 -14.76 -26.51 -36.29
N PHE A 5 -15.49 -25.63 -35.57
CA PHE A 5 -14.92 -24.47 -34.90
C PHE A 5 -14.64 -24.85 -33.45
N GLY A 6 -13.53 -25.49 -33.23
CA GLY A 6 -13.07 -25.92 -31.92
C GLY A 6 -11.72 -25.32 -31.55
N SER A 7 -11.69 -24.66 -30.40
CA SER A 7 -10.55 -24.61 -29.48
C SER A 7 -9.23 -23.97 -29.98
N ARG A 8 -9.17 -22.63 -29.93
CA ARG A 8 -7.87 -21.93 -29.86
C ARG A 8 -7.83 -20.73 -28.91
N LEU A 9 -8.57 -20.76 -27.81
CA LEU A 9 -8.61 -19.61 -26.87
C LEU A 9 -8.13 -19.91 -25.44
N LEU A 10 -7.35 -20.98 -25.25
CA LEU A 10 -6.96 -21.44 -23.90
C LEU A 10 -5.47 -21.55 -23.55
N PRO A 11 -4.50 -20.95 -24.27
CA PRO A 11 -3.17 -20.87 -23.66
C PRO A 11 -2.70 -19.46 -23.25
N VAL A 12 -3.50 -18.40 -23.45
CA VAL A 12 -3.03 -17.04 -23.14
C VAL A 12 -3.26 -16.65 -21.69
N LEU A 13 -4.22 -17.28 -21.00
CA LEU A 13 -4.47 -17.00 -19.57
C LEU A 13 -3.46 -17.67 -18.62
N GLY A 14 -2.71 -18.65 -19.07
CA GLY A 14 -1.74 -19.37 -18.24
C GLY A 14 -0.37 -18.71 -18.11
N LEU A 15 -0.04 -17.73 -18.97
CA LEU A 15 1.31 -17.15 -19.00
C LEU A 15 1.44 -15.83 -18.23
N ILE A 16 0.32 -15.24 -17.81
CA ILE A 16 0.32 -13.97 -17.05
C ILE A 16 0.50 -14.21 -15.55
N LEU A 17 0.32 -15.45 -15.08
CA LEU A 17 0.40 -15.80 -13.64
C LEU A 17 1.78 -16.26 -13.17
N ALA A 18 2.77 -16.27 -14.02
CA ALA A 18 4.13 -16.73 -13.67
C ALA A 18 5.15 -15.57 -13.53
N VAL A 19 4.74 -14.32 -13.57
CA VAL A 19 5.59 -13.23 -13.07
C VAL A 19 5.51 -13.27 -11.54
N MET A 20 6.27 -14.20 -10.99
CA MET A 20 6.52 -14.33 -9.57
C MET A 20 6.91 -12.97 -9.02
N ILE A 21 5.99 -12.33 -8.30
CA ILE A 21 6.31 -11.34 -7.31
C ILE A 21 7.43 -11.93 -6.48
N SER A 22 8.64 -11.44 -6.69
CA SER A 22 9.78 -11.87 -5.89
C SER A 22 9.47 -11.46 -4.46
N PRO A 23 9.28 -12.37 -3.49
CA PRO A 23 8.88 -12.02 -2.13
C PRO A 23 9.95 -11.21 -1.38
N ARG A 24 11.01 -10.80 -2.07
CA ARG A 24 12.11 -10.01 -1.51
C ARG A 24 11.85 -8.51 -1.42
N LEU A 25 10.75 -8.00 -2.01
CA LEU A 25 10.42 -6.55 -1.99
C LEU A 25 9.38 -6.15 -0.94
N ALA A 26 8.71 -7.09 -0.32
CA ALA A 26 7.78 -6.80 0.76
C ALA A 26 8.27 -7.56 1.99
N TYR A 27 8.67 -6.88 2.98
CA TYR A 27 8.53 -7.26 4.38
C TYR A 27 9.69 -6.92 5.27
N ALA A 28 9.47 -5.90 6.08
CA ALA A 28 9.83 -6.00 7.47
C ALA A 28 9.02 -7.18 8.04
N GLN A 29 9.70 -8.23 8.51
CA GLN A 29 9.05 -9.26 9.29
C GLN A 29 8.47 -8.59 10.54
N VAL A 30 7.14 -8.49 10.59
CA VAL A 30 6.43 -8.32 11.85
C VAL A 30 6.58 -9.65 12.56
N THR A 31 7.68 -9.82 13.27
CA THR A 31 7.91 -10.99 14.12
C THR A 31 7.01 -10.90 15.35
N ASN A 32 6.38 -12.02 15.65
CA ASN A 32 5.46 -12.24 16.77
C ASN A 32 5.95 -11.57 18.07
N GLY A 33 5.13 -10.71 18.65
CA GLY A 33 5.28 -10.16 19.99
C GLY A 33 5.73 -8.70 20.09
N ASP A 34 6.54 -8.19 19.16
CA ASP A 34 7.03 -6.80 19.18
C ASP A 34 6.18 -5.83 18.33
N SER A 35 5.18 -6.35 17.61
CA SER A 35 4.46 -5.58 16.58
C SER A 35 3.65 -4.39 17.11
N THR A 36 3.03 -4.53 18.29
CA THR A 36 2.16 -3.47 18.85
C THR A 36 2.96 -2.25 19.27
N TRP A 37 4.12 -2.43 19.86
CA TRP A 37 5.00 -1.33 20.24
C TRP A 37 5.58 -0.64 19.02
N ALA A 38 5.97 -1.38 18.00
CA ALA A 38 6.47 -0.80 16.75
C ALA A 38 5.44 0.10 16.04
N VAL A 39 4.17 -0.27 16.07
CA VAL A 39 3.08 0.55 15.51
C VAL A 39 2.90 1.85 16.30
N ILE A 40 2.89 1.79 17.63
CA ILE A 40 2.80 2.97 18.51
C ILE A 40 3.96 3.93 18.25
N ASP A 41 5.18 3.40 18.15
CA ASP A 41 6.37 4.22 17.90
C ASP A 41 6.33 4.89 16.53
N VAL A 42 5.86 4.20 15.49
CA VAL A 42 5.66 4.76 14.15
C VAL A 42 4.62 5.88 14.19
N ILE A 43 3.47 5.67 14.83
CA ILE A 43 2.42 6.69 15.01
C ILE A 43 2.98 7.93 15.73
N SER A 44 3.74 7.72 16.80
CA SER A 44 4.36 8.80 17.57
C SER A 44 5.35 9.60 16.72
N ALA A 45 6.19 8.92 15.94
CA ALA A 45 7.14 9.57 15.03
C ALA A 45 6.44 10.39 13.95
N ILE A 46 5.37 9.86 13.34
CA ILE A 46 4.56 10.57 12.34
C ILE A 46 3.92 11.82 12.94
N ASN A 47 3.23 11.70 14.09
CA ASN A 47 2.60 12.83 14.74
C ASN A 47 3.62 13.92 15.10
N SER A 48 4.78 13.52 15.64
CA SER A 48 5.87 14.46 15.96
C SER A 48 6.40 15.18 14.70
N ALA A 49 6.47 14.50 13.55
CA ALA A 49 6.88 15.14 12.30
C ALA A 49 5.83 16.12 11.79
N ILE A 50 4.54 15.76 11.89
CA ILE A 50 3.41 16.62 11.50
C ILE A 50 3.36 17.87 12.37
N GLU A 51 3.50 17.74 13.69
CA GLU A 51 3.49 18.87 14.64
C GLU A 51 4.63 19.87 14.42
N LYS A 52 5.79 19.38 13.96
CA LYS A 52 6.96 20.21 13.64
C LYS A 52 6.88 20.86 12.25
N SER A 53 5.96 20.41 11.41
CA SER A 53 5.78 20.98 10.06
C SER A 53 5.07 22.32 10.11
N LYS A 54 5.44 23.25 9.22
CA LYS A 54 4.74 24.52 9.05
C LYS A 54 3.30 24.32 8.56
N ASP A 55 3.09 23.29 7.73
CA ASP A 55 1.82 22.94 7.11
C ASP A 55 1.32 21.59 7.63
N GLY A 56 1.29 21.44 8.95
CA GLY A 56 0.99 20.17 9.62
C GLY A 56 -0.36 19.56 9.23
N VAL A 57 -1.39 20.38 8.93
CA VAL A 57 -2.69 19.89 8.48
C VAL A 57 -2.57 19.27 7.10
N GLU A 58 -1.94 19.96 6.14
CA GLU A 58 -1.73 19.45 4.80
C GLU A 58 -0.85 18.21 4.81
N LEU A 59 0.23 18.22 5.59
CA LEU A 59 1.09 17.03 5.73
C LEU A 59 0.33 15.84 6.30
N ARG A 60 -0.55 16.05 7.29
CA ARG A 60 -1.41 14.98 7.81
C ARG A 60 -2.29 14.39 6.73
N GLU A 61 -2.91 15.21 5.90
CA GLU A 61 -3.73 14.75 4.78
C GLU A 61 -2.93 13.92 3.77
N LYS A 62 -1.73 14.38 3.40
CA LYS A 62 -0.82 13.65 2.51
C LYS A 62 -0.42 12.29 3.10
N VAL A 63 -0.08 12.26 4.38
CA VAL A 63 0.26 11.02 5.09
C VAL A 63 -0.92 10.06 5.12
N VAL A 64 -2.11 10.53 5.54
CA VAL A 64 -3.33 9.71 5.57
C VAL A 64 -3.67 9.18 4.18
N ARG A 65 -3.56 10.01 3.15
CA ARG A 65 -3.77 9.61 1.77
C ARG A 65 -2.80 8.50 1.35
N ARG A 66 -1.52 8.64 1.66
CA ARG A 66 -0.52 7.63 1.30
C ARG A 66 -0.79 6.30 2.02
N PHE A 67 -1.15 6.33 3.31
CA PHE A 67 -1.56 5.12 4.02
C PHE A 67 -2.82 4.48 3.43
N SER A 68 -3.82 5.29 3.02
CA SER A 68 -5.02 4.79 2.33
C SER A 68 -4.65 4.09 1.02
N GLU A 69 -3.77 4.69 0.21
CA GLU A 69 -3.28 4.09 -1.03
C GLU A 69 -2.54 2.77 -0.77
N CYS A 70 -1.66 2.73 0.25
CA CYS A 70 -0.92 1.53 0.62
C CYS A 70 -1.87 0.40 1.07
N SER A 71 -2.82 0.70 1.95
CA SER A 71 -3.80 -0.27 2.44
C SER A 71 -4.66 -0.85 1.31
N LEU A 72 -5.18 0.01 0.43
CA LEU A 72 -5.96 -0.42 -0.74
C LEU A 72 -5.13 -1.28 -1.70
N MET A 73 -3.87 -0.93 -1.92
CA MET A 73 -2.96 -1.71 -2.76
C MET A 73 -2.68 -3.08 -2.15
N TYR A 74 -2.38 -3.17 -0.86
CA TYR A 74 -2.19 -4.45 -0.18
C TYR A 74 -3.44 -5.32 -0.23
N GLY A 75 -4.63 -4.74 -0.07
CA GLY A 75 -5.90 -5.44 -0.23
C GLY A 75 -6.13 -5.97 -1.66
N ALA A 76 -5.71 -5.22 -2.68
CA ALA A 76 -5.77 -5.68 -4.06
C ALA A 76 -4.77 -6.82 -4.32
N LEU A 77 -3.54 -6.70 -3.84
CA LEU A 77 -2.51 -7.73 -3.97
C LEU A 77 -2.88 -9.02 -3.21
N PHE A 78 -3.50 -8.91 -2.04
CA PHE A 78 -4.06 -10.05 -1.31
C PHE A 78 -5.04 -10.86 -2.17
N LYS A 79 -5.93 -10.17 -2.90
CA LYS A 79 -6.91 -10.83 -3.78
C LYS A 79 -6.26 -11.47 -5.01
N LEU A 80 -5.19 -10.88 -5.52
CA LEU A 80 -4.50 -11.35 -6.71
C LEU A 80 -3.47 -12.46 -6.41
N ALA A 81 -2.95 -12.53 -5.19
CA ALA A 81 -1.95 -13.52 -4.82
C ALA A 81 -2.50 -14.94 -4.89
N SER A 82 -1.76 -15.84 -5.52
CA SER A 82 -2.06 -17.28 -5.57
C SER A 82 -1.41 -18.05 -4.40
N ASN A 83 -0.33 -17.53 -3.84
CA ASN A 83 0.46 -18.16 -2.80
C ASN A 83 -0.08 -17.77 -1.40
N THR A 84 -0.28 -18.75 -0.53
CA THR A 84 -0.82 -18.57 0.84
C THR A 84 0.09 -17.67 1.69
N GLU A 85 1.40 -17.81 1.59
CA GLU A 85 2.36 -16.99 2.33
C GLU A 85 2.28 -15.53 1.88
N ALA A 86 2.22 -15.28 0.57
CA ALA A 86 2.04 -13.94 0.02
C ALA A 86 0.71 -13.33 0.49
N LYS A 87 -0.39 -14.09 0.50
CA LYS A 87 -1.68 -13.63 1.03
C LYS A 87 -1.57 -13.21 2.49
N LYS A 88 -1.02 -14.09 3.34
CA LYS A 88 -0.81 -13.80 4.76
C LYS A 88 -0.03 -12.49 4.95
N ASN A 89 1.01 -12.36 4.18
CA ASN A 89 1.86 -11.18 4.22
C ASN A 89 1.12 -9.91 3.82
N TYR A 90 0.39 -9.88 2.71
CA TYR A 90 -0.40 -8.71 2.30
C TYR A 90 -1.50 -8.38 3.29
N PHE A 91 -2.13 -9.38 3.89
CA PHE A 91 -3.14 -9.19 4.91
C PHE A 91 -2.56 -8.45 6.13
N HIS A 92 -1.45 -8.93 6.69
CA HIS A 92 -0.80 -8.28 7.84
C HIS A 92 -0.32 -6.86 7.51
N ALA A 93 0.24 -6.65 6.31
CA ALA A 93 0.63 -5.31 5.90
C ALA A 93 -0.57 -4.37 5.77
N GLN A 94 -1.70 -4.86 5.27
CA GLN A 94 -2.93 -4.09 5.19
C GLN A 94 -3.45 -3.72 6.58
N GLU A 95 -3.51 -4.67 7.51
CA GLU A 95 -3.97 -4.43 8.88
C GLU A 95 -3.12 -3.40 9.60
N ALA A 96 -1.78 -3.57 9.60
CA ALA A 96 -0.87 -2.61 10.22
C ALA A 96 -1.00 -1.20 9.61
N THR A 97 -1.13 -1.13 8.29
CA THR A 97 -1.30 0.14 7.57
C THR A 97 -2.63 0.82 7.94
N LEU A 98 -3.72 0.07 8.08
CA LEU A 98 -5.03 0.59 8.49
C LEU A 98 -5.03 1.09 9.93
N GLU A 99 -4.34 0.41 10.83
CA GLU A 99 -4.21 0.82 12.23
C GLU A 99 -3.51 2.17 12.35
N VAL A 100 -2.36 2.34 11.68
CA VAL A 100 -1.65 3.62 11.64
C VAL A 100 -2.51 4.69 10.99
N GLN A 101 -3.11 4.42 9.82
CA GLN A 101 -3.97 5.34 9.09
C GLN A 101 -5.11 5.86 9.96
N SER A 102 -5.87 4.96 10.61
CA SER A 102 -7.02 5.32 11.42
C SER A 102 -6.65 6.24 12.58
N THR A 103 -5.50 5.99 13.20
CA THR A 103 -5.02 6.81 14.32
C THR A 103 -4.55 8.19 13.86
N ILE A 104 -3.78 8.26 12.77
CA ILE A 104 -3.30 9.55 12.22
C ILE A 104 -4.47 10.38 11.65
N ALA A 105 -5.52 9.74 11.17
CA ALA A 105 -6.70 10.40 10.60
C ALA A 105 -7.66 10.96 11.66
N GLN A 106 -7.62 10.55 12.93
CA GLN A 106 -8.57 10.96 13.96
C GLN A 106 -8.81 12.48 14.04
N PRO A 107 -7.80 13.36 13.88
CA PRO A 107 -8.03 14.81 13.92
C PRO A 107 -8.69 15.38 12.66
N LEU A 108 -8.86 14.59 11.58
CA LEU A 108 -9.48 15.06 10.35
C LEU A 108 -11.01 15.07 10.47
N GLN A 109 -11.65 16.07 9.86
CA GLN A 109 -13.10 16.06 9.68
C GLN A 109 -13.54 14.91 8.79
N LEU A 110 -14.71 14.31 9.07
CA LEU A 110 -15.19 13.12 8.38
C LEU A 110 -15.34 13.31 6.87
N GLU A 111 -15.84 14.48 6.45
CA GLU A 111 -15.99 14.82 5.02
C GLU A 111 -14.62 14.83 4.33
N ARG A 112 -13.63 15.46 4.97
CA ARG A 112 -12.28 15.54 4.45
C ARG A 112 -11.62 14.17 4.36
N TYR A 113 -11.80 13.34 5.37
CA TYR A 113 -11.34 11.96 5.36
C TYR A 113 -11.94 11.16 4.19
N LYS A 114 -13.25 11.28 3.94
CA LYS A 114 -13.92 10.63 2.79
C LYS A 114 -13.35 11.08 1.44
N GLU A 115 -13.10 12.39 1.26
CA GLU A 115 -12.47 12.91 0.04
C GLU A 115 -11.08 12.31 -0.19
N ILE A 116 -10.27 12.19 0.86
CA ILE A 116 -8.95 11.57 0.82
C ILE A 116 -9.06 10.10 0.40
N GLU A 117 -9.98 9.35 1.00
CA GLU A 117 -10.19 7.93 0.65
C GLU A 117 -10.65 7.76 -0.81
N GLU A 118 -11.58 8.57 -1.29
CA GLU A 118 -12.02 8.50 -2.69
C GLU A 118 -10.88 8.86 -3.65
N GLY A 119 -10.06 9.85 -3.29
CA GLY A 119 -8.84 10.17 -4.03
C GLY A 119 -7.86 9.00 -4.08
N ALA A 120 -7.64 8.33 -2.94
CA ALA A 120 -6.78 7.15 -2.84
C ALA A 120 -7.30 5.98 -3.69
N LYS A 121 -8.60 5.69 -3.68
CA LYS A 121 -9.21 4.66 -4.53
C LYS A 121 -8.94 4.89 -6.01
N LYS A 122 -9.13 6.14 -6.47
CA LYS A 122 -8.85 6.53 -7.88
C LYS A 122 -7.37 6.38 -8.22
N SER A 123 -6.49 6.76 -7.31
CA SER A 123 -5.04 6.64 -7.47
C SER A 123 -4.63 5.17 -7.59
N VAL A 124 -5.08 4.31 -6.68
CA VAL A 124 -4.77 2.88 -6.68
C VAL A 124 -5.32 2.18 -7.92
N ALA A 125 -6.52 2.54 -8.39
CA ALA A 125 -7.06 2.00 -9.64
C ALA A 125 -6.13 2.27 -10.83
N LYS A 126 -5.61 3.50 -10.95
CA LYS A 126 -4.63 3.85 -11.98
C LYS A 126 -3.32 3.08 -11.83
N MET A 127 -2.81 2.93 -10.61
CA MET A 127 -1.59 2.16 -10.33
C MET A 127 -1.75 0.68 -10.72
N LEU A 128 -2.90 0.08 -10.41
CA LEU A 128 -3.20 -1.30 -10.81
C LEU A 128 -3.26 -1.47 -12.33
N ASP A 129 -3.76 -0.47 -13.05
CA ASP A 129 -3.75 -0.49 -14.52
C ASP A 129 -2.33 -0.33 -15.10
N VAL A 130 -1.48 0.48 -14.47
CA VAL A 130 -0.06 0.57 -14.83
C VAL A 130 0.62 -0.77 -14.57
N MET A 131 0.40 -1.38 -13.41
CA MET A 131 0.97 -2.67 -13.04
C MET A 131 0.57 -3.77 -14.03
N LYS A 132 -0.68 -3.80 -14.48
CA LYS A 132 -1.16 -4.78 -15.47
C LYS A 132 -0.48 -4.61 -16.83
N ARG A 133 -0.18 -3.37 -17.25
CA ARG A 133 0.41 -3.07 -18.57
C ARG A 133 1.91 -3.19 -18.57
N ASN A 134 2.58 -2.68 -17.57
CA ASN A 134 4.03 -2.42 -17.55
C ASN A 134 4.78 -3.27 -16.51
N GLY A 135 4.03 -3.98 -15.66
CA GLY A 135 4.60 -4.75 -14.55
C GLY A 135 4.88 -3.91 -13.29
N GLU A 136 5.40 -4.57 -12.26
CA GLU A 136 5.56 -3.99 -10.93
C GLU A 136 6.69 -2.97 -10.81
N LYS A 137 7.66 -3.00 -11.72
CA LYS A 137 8.88 -2.19 -11.59
C LYS A 137 8.61 -0.69 -11.52
N GLU A 138 7.59 -0.22 -12.25
CA GLU A 138 7.19 1.19 -12.24
C GLU A 138 6.59 1.63 -10.90
N LEU A 139 6.05 0.69 -10.13
CA LEU A 139 5.48 0.97 -8.81
C LEU A 139 6.49 0.76 -7.67
N ALA A 140 7.75 0.44 -7.96
CA ALA A 140 8.76 0.23 -6.94
C ALA A 140 8.94 1.44 -5.99
N PRO A 141 8.92 2.72 -6.45
CA PRO A 141 8.97 3.87 -5.55
C PRO A 141 7.77 3.93 -4.61
N PHE A 142 6.57 3.63 -5.11
CA PHE A 142 5.35 3.59 -4.31
C PHE A 142 5.44 2.50 -3.22
N PHE A 143 5.81 1.27 -3.57
CA PHE A 143 5.97 0.20 -2.58
C PHE A 143 7.05 0.50 -1.55
N ARG A 144 8.13 1.16 -1.96
CA ARG A 144 9.16 1.63 -1.03
C ARG A 144 8.62 2.65 -0.04
N SER A 145 7.82 3.62 -0.51
CA SER A 145 7.17 4.61 0.35
C SER A 145 6.23 3.92 1.36
N CYS A 146 5.39 2.96 0.92
CA CYS A 146 4.53 2.19 1.83
C CYS A 146 5.32 1.44 2.91
N LYS A 147 6.45 0.82 2.52
CA LYS A 147 7.33 0.13 3.45
C LYS A 147 7.93 1.09 4.47
N TYR A 148 8.50 2.19 4.02
CA TYR A 148 9.21 3.14 4.89
C TYR A 148 8.29 3.87 5.87
N LEU A 149 7.05 4.13 5.49
CA LEU A 149 6.05 4.68 6.41
C LEU A 149 5.71 3.75 7.58
N ASN A 150 5.94 2.44 7.44
CA ASN A 150 5.70 1.45 8.49
C ASN A 150 6.99 1.02 9.21
N GLU A 151 8.14 1.60 8.88
CA GLU A 151 9.43 1.28 9.51
C GLU A 151 9.92 2.46 10.36
N LEU A 152 10.05 2.25 11.67
CA LEU A 152 10.45 3.31 12.61
C LEU A 152 11.73 4.06 12.21
N LYS A 153 12.71 3.36 11.63
CA LYS A 153 13.99 3.95 11.22
C LYS A 153 13.86 4.87 9.99
N GLU A 154 12.87 4.61 9.14
CA GLU A 154 12.70 5.29 7.84
C GLU A 154 11.53 6.26 7.82
N VAL A 155 10.60 6.15 8.79
CA VAL A 155 9.34 6.91 8.80
C VAL A 155 9.54 8.42 8.73
N ASN A 156 10.52 8.96 9.43
CA ASN A 156 10.81 10.40 9.41
C ASN A 156 11.25 10.88 8.01
N ASN A 157 12.05 10.06 7.30
CA ASN A 157 12.45 10.36 5.93
C ASN A 157 11.27 10.27 4.98
N ALA A 158 10.44 9.24 5.11
CA ALA A 158 9.24 9.05 4.29
C ALA A 158 8.22 10.20 4.48
N VAL A 159 7.98 10.65 5.71
CA VAL A 159 7.09 11.78 5.99
C VAL A 159 7.66 13.08 5.43
N ARG A 160 8.99 13.29 5.53
CA ARG A 160 9.64 14.45 4.93
C ARG A 160 9.53 14.45 3.40
N GLU A 161 9.68 13.31 2.74
CA GLU A 161 9.48 13.20 1.29
C GLU A 161 8.05 13.60 0.90
N LEU A 162 7.04 13.14 1.64
CA LEU A 162 5.65 13.53 1.43
C LEU A 162 5.40 15.04 1.63
N SER A 163 6.19 15.70 2.47
CA SER A 163 6.07 17.16 2.66
C SER A 163 6.58 17.95 1.44
N LEU A 164 7.36 17.32 0.56
CA LEU A 164 7.91 17.95 -0.64
C LEU A 164 7.06 17.70 -1.91
N GLU A 165 6.12 16.75 -1.85
CA GLU A 165 5.12 16.50 -2.90
C GLU A 165 4.02 17.58 -2.88
#